data_25ffe053449f54e7b3840c57452b17a9
#
_entry.id   25ffe053449f54e7b3840c57452b17a9
#
_cell.length_a   1.000
_cell.length_b   1.000
_cell.length_c   1.000
_cell.angle_alpha   90.00
_cell.angle_beta   90.00
_cell.angle_gamma   90.00
#
_symmetry.space_group_name_H-M   'P 1'
#
loop_
_entity.id
_entity.type
_entity.pdbx_description
1 polymer ?
#
loop_
_entity_poly.entity_id
_entity_poly.type
_entity_poly.pdbx_seq_one_letter_code
_entity_poly.pdbx_strand_id
1 'polypeptide(L)'
;MRFDRFTIRGQEAVQEAIGFAEKAQNQQVEPEHVLAAMLEQKEGVLKPILGKIGANANTIASEISAAIEKFPKVTGGQQYFSSRTNTIFQEAQKEAEKMQDDYLSTEHLLKIGRA
;
A
#
# COMPACT_ATOMS: atom_id res chain seq x y z
N MET A 1 8.78 -10.34 6.52
CA MET A 1 8.45 -8.93 6.79
C MET A 1 7.98 -8.76 8.21
N ARG A 2 8.51 -7.80 8.90
CA ARG A 2 8.19 -7.59 10.32
C ARG A 2 7.18 -6.46 10.46
N PHE A 3 5.92 -6.82 10.60
CA PHE A 3 4.84 -5.83 10.71
C PHE A 3 4.90 -5.00 12.00
N ASP A 4 5.55 -5.51 13.04
CA ASP A 4 5.73 -4.77 14.27
C ASP A 4 6.61 -3.52 14.11
N ARG A 5 7.34 -3.43 12.99
CA ARG A 5 8.16 -2.26 12.66
C ARG A 5 7.35 -1.14 12.00
N PHE A 6 6.12 -1.41 11.63
CA PHE A 6 5.24 -0.42 11.02
C PHE A 6 4.60 0.44 12.10
N THR A 7 4.32 1.70 11.76
CA THR A 7 3.46 2.55 12.60
C THR A 7 2.05 1.97 12.59
N ILE A 8 1.20 2.44 13.52
CA ILE A 8 -0.20 2.01 13.57
C ILE A 8 -0.89 2.27 12.23
N ARG A 9 -0.68 3.46 11.64
CA ARG A 9 -1.24 3.79 10.32
C ARG A 9 -0.72 2.87 9.24
N GLY A 10 0.58 2.56 9.26
CA GLY A 10 1.16 1.63 8.31
C GLY A 10 0.58 0.24 8.46
N GLN A 11 0.39 -0.24 9.68
CA GLN A 11 -0.22 -1.54 9.93
C GLN A 11 -1.67 -1.58 9.44
N GLU A 12 -2.43 -0.51 9.69
CA GLU A 12 -3.81 -0.42 9.20
C GLU A 12 -3.87 -0.46 7.68
N ALA A 13 -2.96 0.26 7.01
CA ALA A 13 -2.91 0.25 5.54
C ALA A 13 -2.64 -1.15 5.00
N VAL A 14 -1.71 -1.88 5.63
CA VAL A 14 -1.40 -3.25 5.20
C VAL A 14 -2.60 -4.18 5.41
N GLN A 15 -3.27 -4.08 6.55
CA GLN A 15 -4.45 -4.90 6.83
C GLN A 15 -5.59 -4.60 5.85
N GLU A 16 -5.83 -3.33 5.56
CA GLU A 16 -6.84 -2.94 4.59
C GLU A 16 -6.48 -3.41 3.19
N ALA A 17 -5.18 -3.38 2.83
CA ALA A 17 -4.73 -3.88 1.54
C ALA A 17 -5.04 -5.36 1.36
N ILE A 18 -4.83 -6.16 2.41
CA ILE A 18 -5.18 -7.57 2.40
C ILE A 18 -6.69 -7.72 2.18
N GLY A 19 -7.51 -6.91 2.86
CA GLY A 19 -8.95 -6.90 2.69
C GLY A 19 -9.39 -6.57 1.27
N PHE A 20 -8.74 -5.59 0.63
CA PHE A 20 -9.03 -5.24 -0.76
C PHE A 20 -8.71 -6.40 -1.71
N ALA A 21 -7.56 -7.05 -1.51
CA ALA A 21 -7.19 -8.20 -2.33
C ALA A 21 -8.18 -9.34 -2.16
N GLU A 22 -8.62 -9.57 -0.93
CA GLU A 22 -9.61 -10.60 -0.62
C GLU A 22 -10.94 -10.33 -1.32
N LYS A 23 -11.45 -9.11 -1.24
CA LYS A 23 -12.69 -8.70 -1.90
C LYS A 23 -12.62 -8.84 -3.41
N ALA A 24 -11.46 -8.52 -3.97
CA ALA A 24 -11.24 -8.59 -5.42
C ALA A 24 -10.90 -10.00 -5.88
N GLN A 25 -10.82 -10.95 -4.95
CA GLN A 25 -10.46 -12.34 -5.23
C GLN A 25 -9.04 -12.46 -5.82
N ASN A 26 -8.16 -11.57 -5.43
CA ASN A 26 -6.76 -11.62 -5.80
C ASN A 26 -5.98 -12.36 -4.73
N GLN A 27 -5.22 -13.36 -5.12
CA GLN A 27 -4.41 -14.11 -4.18
C GLN A 27 -3.18 -13.33 -3.73
N GLN A 28 -2.61 -12.52 -4.63
CA GLN A 28 -1.46 -11.70 -4.31
C GLN A 28 -1.89 -10.31 -3.88
N VAL A 29 -1.33 -9.85 -2.76
CA VAL A 29 -1.50 -8.47 -2.32
C VAL A 29 -0.45 -7.64 -3.04
N GLU A 30 -0.90 -6.81 -3.96
CA GLU A 30 -0.05 -6.00 -4.82
C GLU A 30 0.08 -4.57 -4.30
N PRO A 31 1.08 -3.81 -4.77
CA PRO A 31 1.20 -2.41 -4.36
C PRO A 31 -0.07 -1.59 -4.62
N GLU A 32 -0.83 -1.92 -5.65
CA GLU A 32 -2.09 -1.24 -5.94
C GLU A 32 -3.10 -1.38 -4.81
N HIS A 33 -3.13 -2.54 -4.16
CA HIS A 33 -3.98 -2.75 -2.98
C HIS A 33 -3.54 -1.85 -1.83
N VAL A 34 -2.23 -1.71 -1.62
CA VAL A 34 -1.69 -0.85 -0.56
C VAL A 34 -2.04 0.61 -0.82
N LEU A 35 -1.91 1.06 -2.07
CA LEU A 35 -2.26 2.43 -2.44
C LEU A 35 -3.75 2.68 -2.26
N ALA A 36 -4.60 1.71 -2.63
CA ALA A 36 -6.04 1.84 -2.42
C ALA A 36 -6.36 2.01 -0.95
N ALA A 37 -5.71 1.22 -0.09
CA ALA A 37 -5.91 1.31 1.35
C ALA A 37 -5.48 2.67 1.89
N MET A 38 -4.34 3.18 1.43
CA MET A 38 -3.84 4.49 1.87
C MET A 38 -4.77 5.62 1.46
N LEU A 39 -5.38 5.52 0.28
CA LEU A 39 -6.35 6.52 -0.18
C LEU A 39 -7.62 6.52 0.65
N GLU A 40 -7.98 5.38 1.20
CA GLU A 40 -9.19 5.25 2.03
C GLU A 40 -9.00 5.74 3.46
N GLN A 41 -7.78 5.89 3.92
CA GLN A 41 -7.52 6.35 5.28
C GLN A 41 -7.96 7.81 5.44
N LYS A 42 -8.92 8.06 6.33
CA LYS A 42 -9.48 9.40 6.55
C LYS A 42 -8.45 10.38 7.07
N GLU A 43 -7.58 9.93 7.96
CA GLU A 43 -6.54 10.76 8.56
C GLU A 43 -5.16 10.41 8.02
N GLY A 44 -5.12 9.75 6.86
CA GLY A 44 -3.87 9.39 6.23
C GLY A 44 -3.19 10.57 5.57
N VAL A 45 -1.93 10.39 5.18
CA VAL A 45 -1.10 11.46 4.61
C VAL A 45 -1.21 11.54 3.09
N LEU A 46 -1.75 10.52 2.43
CA LEU A 46 -1.71 10.44 0.97
C LEU A 46 -2.55 11.53 0.29
N LYS A 47 -3.80 11.71 0.71
CA LYS A 47 -4.67 12.72 0.10
C LYS A 47 -4.13 14.14 0.23
N PRO A 48 -3.64 14.57 1.42
CA PRO A 48 -3.01 15.89 1.52
C PRO A 48 -1.78 16.06 0.64
N ILE A 49 -0.96 15.01 0.52
CA ILE A 49 0.22 15.05 -0.34
C ILE A 49 -0.20 15.21 -1.80
N LEU A 50 -1.18 14.43 -2.26
CA LEU A 50 -1.68 14.53 -3.62
C LEU A 50 -2.25 15.92 -3.91
N GLY A 51 -2.97 16.49 -2.96
CA GLY A 51 -3.48 17.84 -3.09
C GLY A 51 -2.37 18.87 -3.28
N LYS A 52 -1.28 18.73 -2.53
CA LYS A 52 -0.14 19.65 -2.61
C LYS A 52 0.57 19.60 -3.96
N ILE A 53 0.62 18.43 -4.58
CA ILE A 53 1.29 18.30 -5.89
C ILE A 53 0.32 18.46 -7.05
N GLY A 54 -0.93 18.82 -6.77
CA GLY A 54 -1.91 19.07 -7.80
C GLY A 54 -2.52 17.82 -8.44
N ALA A 55 -2.34 16.66 -7.82
CA ALA A 55 -2.91 15.42 -8.32
C ALA A 55 -4.34 15.23 -7.83
N ASN A 56 -5.18 14.64 -8.67
CA ASN A 56 -6.57 14.36 -8.33
C ASN A 56 -6.69 12.96 -7.72
N ALA A 57 -7.05 12.90 -6.44
CA ALA A 57 -7.15 11.63 -5.72
C ALA A 57 -8.21 10.71 -6.33
N ASN A 58 -9.33 11.27 -6.82
CA ASN A 58 -10.38 10.46 -7.43
C ASN A 58 -9.93 9.80 -8.73
N THR A 59 -9.17 10.53 -9.55
CA THR A 59 -8.61 9.98 -10.79
C THR A 59 -7.65 8.84 -10.48
N ILE A 60 -6.77 9.05 -9.50
CA ILE A 60 -5.80 8.02 -9.09
C ILE A 60 -6.53 6.79 -8.54
N ALA A 61 -7.57 6.99 -7.72
CA ALA A 61 -8.37 5.89 -7.19
C ALA A 61 -9.01 5.07 -8.31
N SER A 62 -9.53 5.75 -9.34
CA SER A 62 -10.14 5.07 -10.49
C SER A 62 -9.11 4.24 -11.27
N GLU A 63 -7.92 4.78 -11.47
CA GLU A 63 -6.84 4.07 -12.15
C GLU A 63 -6.38 2.85 -11.37
N ILE A 64 -6.28 2.98 -10.05
CA ILE A 64 -5.91 1.87 -9.18
C ILE A 64 -6.97 0.79 -9.23
N SER A 65 -8.25 1.15 -9.16
CA SER A 65 -9.35 0.19 -9.26
C SER A 65 -9.33 -0.56 -10.58
N ALA A 66 -9.08 0.14 -11.68
CA ALA A 66 -8.98 -0.47 -13.00
C ALA A 66 -7.81 -1.45 -13.07
N ALA A 67 -6.67 -1.11 -12.47
CA ALA A 67 -5.52 -2.00 -12.42
C ALA A 67 -5.83 -3.27 -11.61
N ILE A 68 -6.50 -3.11 -10.47
CA ILE A 68 -6.85 -4.25 -9.62
C ILE A 68 -7.79 -5.21 -10.35
N GLU A 69 -8.72 -4.69 -11.15
CA GLU A 69 -9.64 -5.53 -11.90
C GLU A 69 -8.96 -6.41 -12.95
N LYS A 70 -7.77 -6.01 -13.38
CA LYS A 70 -6.99 -6.79 -14.37
C LYS A 70 -6.20 -7.93 -13.74
N PHE A 71 -6.08 -7.97 -12.42
CA PHE A 71 -5.35 -9.04 -11.76
C PHE A 71 -6.12 -10.35 -11.85
N PRO A 72 -5.41 -11.50 -11.91
CA PRO A 72 -6.07 -12.80 -11.94
C PRO A 72 -6.94 -12.99 -10.70
N LYS A 73 -8.13 -13.55 -10.92
CA LYS A 73 -9.06 -13.88 -9.83
C LYS A 73 -8.93 -15.35 -9.48
N VAL A 74 -8.77 -15.61 -8.19
CA VAL A 74 -8.58 -16.97 -7.67
C VAL A 74 -9.58 -17.19 -6.55
N THR A 75 -10.27 -18.31 -6.57
CA THR A 75 -11.22 -18.67 -5.52
C THR A 75 -10.52 -19.52 -4.48
N GLY A 76 -10.58 -19.07 -3.22
CA GLY A 76 -9.96 -19.81 -2.10
C GLY A 76 -8.47 -19.57 -1.99
N GLY A 77 -7.85 -20.19 -1.01
CA GLY A 77 -6.44 -20.02 -0.72
C GLY A 77 -6.16 -18.80 0.15
N GLN A 78 -4.97 -18.74 0.69
CA GLN A 78 -4.53 -17.60 1.50
C GLN A 78 -3.91 -16.54 0.63
N GLN A 79 -4.15 -15.27 0.99
CA GLN A 79 -3.44 -14.16 0.36
C GLN A 79 -1.98 -14.16 0.79
N TYR A 80 -1.13 -13.70 -0.11
CA TYR A 80 0.28 -13.47 0.20
C TYR A 80 0.76 -12.23 -0.55
N PHE A 81 1.82 -11.61 -0.04
CA PHE A 81 2.38 -10.43 -0.69
C PHE A 81 3.14 -10.85 -1.94
N SER A 82 2.90 -10.13 -3.03
CA SER A 82 3.65 -10.37 -4.26
C SER A 82 5.12 -9.98 -4.09
N SER A 83 5.96 -10.43 -5.02
CA SER A 83 7.38 -10.06 -5.02
C SER A 83 7.56 -8.55 -5.08
N ARG A 84 6.75 -7.86 -5.90
CA ARG A 84 6.81 -6.39 -5.99
C ARG A 84 6.51 -5.75 -4.65
N THR A 85 5.47 -6.24 -3.96
CA THR A 85 5.08 -5.70 -2.66
C THR A 85 6.15 -5.94 -1.61
N ASN A 86 6.71 -7.14 -1.57
CA ASN A 86 7.80 -7.46 -0.64
C ASN A 86 9.02 -6.58 -0.88
N THR A 87 9.36 -6.34 -2.14
CA THR A 87 10.48 -5.47 -2.50
C THR A 87 10.25 -4.05 -2.00
N ILE A 88 9.03 -3.52 -2.19
CA ILE A 88 8.69 -2.18 -1.72
C ILE A 88 8.80 -2.09 -0.21
N PHE A 89 8.30 -3.09 0.51
CA PHE A 89 8.37 -3.11 1.97
C PHE A 89 9.82 -3.16 2.45
N GLN A 90 10.66 -3.98 1.81
CA GLN A 90 12.07 -4.07 2.15
C GLN A 90 12.81 -2.75 1.91
N GLU A 91 12.52 -2.11 0.78
CA GLU A 91 13.14 -0.81 0.48
C GLU A 91 12.66 0.29 1.42
N ALA A 92 11.37 0.25 1.79
CA ALA A 92 10.83 1.19 2.77
C ALA A 92 11.53 1.02 4.13
N GLN A 93 11.78 -0.23 4.53
CA GLN A 93 12.49 -0.51 5.78
C GLN A 93 13.93 0.02 5.73
N LYS A 94 14.63 -0.17 4.62
CA LYS A 94 15.97 0.37 4.44
C LYS A 94 15.97 1.89 4.50
N GLU A 95 14.97 2.52 3.89
CA GLU A 95 14.83 3.97 3.91
C GLU A 95 14.61 4.48 5.33
N ALA A 96 13.77 3.79 6.10
CA ALA A 96 13.49 4.14 7.48
C ALA A 96 14.77 4.02 8.34
N GLU A 97 15.54 2.96 8.16
CA GLU A 97 16.81 2.77 8.86
C GLU A 97 17.82 3.86 8.52
N LYS A 98 17.87 4.24 7.25
CA LYS A 98 18.76 5.28 6.75
C LYS A 98 18.44 6.64 7.37
N MET A 99 17.15 6.88 7.63
CA MET A 99 16.66 8.11 8.27
C MET A 99 16.68 8.01 9.79
N GLN A 100 17.18 6.88 10.33
CA GLN A 100 17.23 6.58 11.76
C GLN A 100 15.84 6.55 12.41
N ASP A 101 14.84 6.13 11.64
CA ASP A 101 13.49 5.93 12.16
C ASP A 101 13.33 4.49 12.61
N ASP A 102 12.62 4.30 13.72
CA ASP A 102 12.39 2.97 14.28
C ASP A 102 11.24 2.24 13.61
N TYR A 103 10.31 2.96 12.99
CA TYR A 103 9.09 2.38 12.44
C TYR A 103 8.86 2.82 11.01
N LEU A 104 8.26 1.91 10.22
CA LEU A 104 7.81 2.22 8.87
C LEU A 104 6.47 2.94 8.94
N SER A 105 6.34 4.03 8.21
CA SER A 105 5.10 4.80 8.11
C SER A 105 4.59 4.74 6.68
N THR A 106 3.36 5.24 6.48
CA THR A 106 2.80 5.35 5.14
C THR A 106 3.63 6.27 4.26
N GLU A 107 4.30 7.25 4.87
CA GLU A 107 5.18 8.15 4.13
C GLU A 107 6.37 7.42 3.52
N HIS A 108 6.98 6.50 4.26
CA HIS A 108 8.07 5.68 3.74
C HIS A 108 7.60 4.81 2.58
N LEU A 109 6.45 4.17 2.71
CA LEU A 109 5.87 3.34 1.67
C LEU A 109 5.54 4.15 0.42
N LEU A 110 5.00 5.34 0.62
CA LEU A 110 4.64 6.22 -0.48
C LEU A 110 5.87 6.70 -1.25
N LYS A 111 6.93 7.05 -0.53
CA LYS A 111 8.17 7.52 -1.14
C LYS A 111 8.78 6.48 -2.06
N ILE A 112 8.80 5.23 -1.62
CA ILE A 112 9.36 4.12 -2.41
C ILE A 112 8.42 3.73 -3.55
N GLY A 113 7.13 3.68 -3.27
CA GLY A 113 6.12 3.24 -4.23
C GLY A 113 5.96 4.16 -5.44
N ARG A 114 6.48 5.39 -5.37
CA ARG A 114 6.41 6.37 -6.46
C ARG A 114 7.59 6.30 -7.41
N ALA A 115 8.59 5.57 -7.06
CA ALA A 115 9.80 5.44 -7.87
C ALA A 115 9.55 4.73 -9.21
#